data_385f39d9c3706f580614819ab45367e6
#
_entry.id   385f39d9c3706f580614819ab45367e6
#
_cell.length_a   1.000
_cell.length_b   1.000
_cell.length_c   1.000
_cell.angle_alpha   90.00
_cell.angle_beta   90.00
_cell.angle_gamma   90.00
#
_symmetry.space_group_name_H-M   'P 1'
#
loop_
_entity.id
_entity.type
_entity.pdbx_description
1 polymer ?
#
loop_
_entity_poly.entity_id
_entity_poly.type
_entity_poly.pdbx_seq_one_letter_code
_entity_poly.pdbx_strand_id
1 'polypeptide(L)'
;MFSNKETTRKIEEYLQKGAIVLDVRTLPEWNEGHVKGSEHMVLNTIPEKLELLKGFKKPIIAVCKSGGRSQSAADFLSQNGLDVINGGPWQNVAIHVN
;
A
#
# COMPACT_ATOMS: atom_id res chain seq x y z
N MET A 1 -10.94 -1.56 -12.45
CA MET A 1 -11.59 -0.89 -11.31
C MET A 1 -10.57 -0.10 -10.50
N PHE A 2 -9.47 -0.69 -10.12
CA PHE A 2 -8.42 0.07 -9.41
C PHE A 2 -7.47 0.81 -10.35
N SER A 3 -7.75 0.79 -11.65
CA SER A 3 -6.89 1.42 -12.66
C SER A 3 -7.55 2.64 -13.29
N ASN A 4 -8.50 3.25 -12.61
CA ASN A 4 -9.15 4.43 -13.15
C ASN A 4 -8.27 5.68 -12.93
N LYS A 5 -8.66 6.78 -13.57
CA LYS A 5 -7.87 8.02 -13.54
C LYS A 5 -7.74 8.59 -12.12
N GLU A 6 -8.79 8.45 -11.33
CA GLU A 6 -8.79 8.97 -9.95
C GLU A 6 -7.76 8.23 -9.10
N THR A 7 -7.73 6.90 -9.19
CA THR A 7 -6.77 6.10 -8.44
C THR A 7 -5.35 6.42 -8.88
N THR A 8 -5.12 6.50 -10.19
CA THR A 8 -3.81 6.82 -10.74
C THR A 8 -3.32 8.17 -10.22
N ARG A 9 -4.19 9.18 -10.24
CA ARG A 9 -3.81 10.51 -9.78
C ARG A 9 -3.47 10.51 -8.29
N LYS A 10 -4.24 9.79 -7.48
CA LYS A 10 -3.95 9.70 -6.04
C LYS A 10 -2.64 8.99 -5.76
N ILE A 11 -2.36 7.92 -6.51
CA ILE A 11 -1.08 7.23 -6.38
C ILE A 11 0.06 8.19 -6.66
N GLU A 12 -0.04 8.94 -7.76
CA GLU A 12 1.01 9.91 -8.12
C GLU A 12 1.19 10.97 -7.06
N GLU A 13 0.07 11.51 -6.54
CA GLU A 13 0.14 12.51 -5.47
C GLU A 13 0.83 11.96 -4.23
N TYR A 14 0.47 10.75 -3.83
CA TYR A 14 1.04 10.14 -2.63
C TYR A 14 2.52 9.84 -2.81
N LEU A 15 2.91 9.36 -3.99
CA LEU A 15 4.33 9.13 -4.27
C LEU A 15 5.13 10.42 -4.19
N GLN A 16 4.57 11.53 -4.69
CA GLN A 16 5.23 12.82 -4.61
C GLN A 16 5.40 13.30 -3.17
N LYS A 17 4.50 12.89 -2.29
CA LYS A 17 4.60 13.21 -0.86
C LYS A 17 5.56 12.29 -0.10
N GLY A 18 6.18 11.36 -0.80
CA GLY A 18 7.10 10.41 -0.17
C GLY A 18 6.41 9.26 0.52
N ALA A 19 5.23 8.87 0.04
CA ALA A 19 4.45 7.79 0.65
C ALA A 19 5.24 6.49 0.69
N ILE A 20 4.97 5.71 1.74
CA ILE A 20 5.44 4.33 1.84
C ILE A 20 4.47 3.46 1.06
N VAL A 21 5.01 2.60 0.19
CA VAL A 21 4.20 1.59 -0.49
C VAL A 21 4.22 0.35 0.40
N LEU A 22 3.05 -0.09 0.83
CA LEU A 22 2.90 -1.20 1.76
C LEU A 22 2.24 -2.37 1.04
N ASP A 23 3.01 -3.44 0.81
CA ASP A 23 2.50 -4.64 0.15
C ASP A 23 2.03 -5.62 1.22
N VAL A 24 0.73 -5.95 1.19
CA VAL A 24 0.13 -6.78 2.24
C VAL A 24 -0.11 -8.22 1.78
N ARG A 25 0.52 -8.61 0.67
CA ARG A 25 0.41 -9.98 0.13
C ARG A 25 1.24 -10.97 0.93
N THR A 26 1.07 -12.24 0.61
CA THR A 26 1.88 -13.31 1.20
C THR A 26 3.32 -13.23 0.71
N LEU A 27 4.23 -13.89 1.42
CA LEU A 27 5.64 -13.89 1.04
C LEU A 27 5.88 -14.50 -0.36
N PRO A 28 5.27 -15.64 -0.72
CA PRO A 28 5.46 -16.16 -2.07
C PRO A 28 5.05 -15.17 -3.16
N GLU A 29 3.94 -14.45 -2.96
CA GLU A 29 3.51 -13.43 -3.93
C GLU A 29 4.53 -12.30 -4.04
N TRP A 30 5.05 -11.85 -2.90
CA TRP A 30 6.07 -10.81 -2.84
C TRP A 30 7.32 -11.23 -3.61
N ASN A 31 7.73 -12.49 -3.45
CA ASN A 31 8.93 -13.01 -4.10
C ASN A 31 8.80 -13.09 -5.60
N GLU A 32 7.58 -13.16 -6.13
CA GLU A 32 7.35 -13.20 -7.59
C GLU A 32 7.51 -11.85 -8.25
N GLY A 33 7.50 -10.78 -7.46
CA GLY A 33 7.64 -9.42 -7.95
C GLY A 33 6.92 -8.47 -7.03
N HIS A 34 7.43 -7.27 -6.87
CA HIS A 34 6.83 -6.26 -6.00
C HIS A 34 7.32 -4.87 -6.40
N VAL A 35 6.74 -3.85 -5.81
CA VAL A 35 7.13 -2.47 -6.08
C VAL A 35 8.52 -2.23 -5.48
N LYS A 36 9.43 -1.68 -6.29
CA LYS A 36 10.76 -1.36 -5.83
C LYS A 36 10.70 -0.39 -4.65
N GLY A 37 11.40 -0.75 -3.58
CA GLY A 37 11.44 0.09 -2.38
C GLY A 37 10.23 -0.04 -1.46
N SER A 38 9.27 -0.93 -1.78
CA SER A 38 8.11 -1.10 -0.93
C SER A 38 8.44 -1.90 0.33
N GLU A 39 7.58 -1.74 1.35
CA GLU A 39 7.65 -2.50 2.58
C GLU A 39 6.71 -3.69 2.46
N HIS A 40 7.11 -4.83 3.01
CA HIS A 40 6.28 -6.03 2.98
C HIS A 40 5.78 -6.34 4.39
N MET A 41 4.45 -6.34 4.54
CA MET A 41 3.80 -6.71 5.80
C MET A 41 2.55 -7.49 5.47
N VAL A 42 2.57 -8.80 5.70
CA VAL A 42 1.41 -9.65 5.41
C VAL A 42 0.19 -9.11 6.18
N LEU A 43 -0.97 -9.09 5.54
CA LEU A 43 -2.17 -8.43 6.05
C LEU A 43 -2.46 -8.72 7.52
N ASN A 44 -2.41 -9.98 7.93
CA ASN A 44 -2.79 -10.35 9.29
C ASN A 44 -1.78 -9.88 10.34
N THR A 45 -0.62 -9.36 9.93
CA THR A 45 0.37 -8.82 10.89
C THR A 45 0.26 -7.31 11.04
N ILE A 46 -0.59 -6.66 10.25
CA ILE A 46 -0.71 -5.19 10.26
C ILE A 46 -1.05 -4.63 11.65
N PRO A 47 -2.00 -5.21 12.41
CA PRO A 47 -2.30 -4.66 13.74
C PRO A 47 -1.08 -4.62 14.66
N GLU A 48 -0.19 -5.61 14.57
CA GLU A 48 1.04 -5.66 15.39
C GLU A 48 2.06 -4.62 14.94
N LYS A 49 1.93 -4.13 13.70
CA LYS A 49 2.88 -3.18 13.13
C LYS A 49 2.37 -1.74 13.18
N LEU A 50 1.22 -1.52 13.81
CA LEU A 50 0.58 -0.21 13.78
C LEU A 50 1.49 0.90 14.30
N GLU A 51 2.15 0.67 15.43
CA GLU A 51 3.02 1.69 16.02
C GLU A 51 4.24 1.97 15.13
N LEU A 52 4.78 0.92 14.51
CA LEU A 52 5.88 1.09 13.56
C LEU A 52 5.44 1.96 12.38
N LEU A 53 4.26 1.67 11.82
CA LEU A 53 3.74 2.42 10.69
C LEU A 53 3.47 3.89 11.05
N LYS A 54 2.95 4.13 12.25
CA LYS A 54 2.76 5.49 12.74
C LYS A 54 4.09 6.23 12.86
N GLY A 55 5.12 5.51 13.26
CA GLY A 55 6.45 6.08 13.46
C GLY A 55 7.11 6.58 12.18
N PHE A 56 6.72 6.05 11.02
CA PHE A 56 7.26 6.54 9.76
C PHE A 56 6.82 7.97 9.45
N LYS A 57 5.64 8.38 9.95
CA LYS A 57 5.10 9.74 9.76
C LYS A 57 5.00 10.11 8.29
N LYS A 58 4.58 9.16 7.46
CA LYS A 58 4.43 9.31 6.03
C LYS A 58 3.10 8.76 5.58
N PRO A 59 2.52 9.29 4.50
CA PRO A 59 1.32 8.65 3.93
C PRO A 59 1.67 7.27 3.41
N ILE A 60 0.65 6.44 3.23
CA ILE A 60 0.83 5.04 2.86
C ILE A 60 -0.04 4.72 1.65
N ILE A 61 0.53 3.95 0.72
CA ILE A 61 -0.22 3.36 -0.39
C ILE A 61 -0.21 1.86 -0.16
N ALA A 62 -1.35 1.29 0.21
CA ALA A 62 -1.46 -0.16 0.41
C ALA A 62 -1.76 -0.84 -0.91
N VAL A 63 -1.07 -1.94 -1.20
CA VAL A 63 -1.26 -2.69 -2.44
C VAL A 63 -1.35 -4.18 -2.14
N CYS A 64 -2.01 -4.91 -3.05
CA CYS A 64 -2.04 -6.37 -3.01
C CYS A 64 -2.18 -6.90 -4.43
N LYS A 65 -2.75 -8.09 -4.61
CA LYS A 65 -2.89 -8.66 -5.95
C LYS A 65 -4.03 -8.02 -6.74
N SER A 66 -5.19 -7.86 -6.10
CA SER A 66 -6.40 -7.38 -6.78
C SER A 66 -7.08 -6.20 -6.09
N GLY A 67 -6.61 -5.80 -4.92
CA GLY A 67 -7.14 -4.64 -4.20
C GLY A 67 -7.99 -4.96 -2.98
N GLY A 68 -8.40 -6.22 -2.80
CA GLY A 68 -9.27 -6.58 -1.67
C GLY A 68 -8.57 -6.56 -0.33
N ARG A 69 -7.42 -7.22 -0.24
CA ARG A 69 -6.63 -7.25 1.00
C ARG A 69 -6.10 -5.86 1.34
N SER A 70 -5.67 -5.13 0.32
CA SER A 70 -5.16 -3.77 0.55
C SER A 70 -6.27 -2.82 0.96
N GLN A 71 -7.52 -3.08 0.53
CA GLN A 71 -8.65 -2.29 1.04
C GLN A 71 -8.85 -2.54 2.53
N SER A 72 -8.77 -3.81 2.96
CA SER A 72 -8.87 -4.14 4.39
C SER A 72 -7.78 -3.45 5.20
N ALA A 73 -6.56 -3.47 4.69
CA ALA A 73 -5.44 -2.79 5.36
C ALA A 73 -5.69 -1.28 5.44
N ALA A 74 -6.11 -0.68 4.33
CA ALA A 74 -6.37 0.75 4.28
C ALA A 74 -7.47 1.16 5.26
N ASP A 75 -8.54 0.35 5.32
CA ASP A 75 -9.64 0.64 6.26
C ASP A 75 -9.16 0.61 7.70
N PHE A 76 -8.41 -0.44 8.07
CA PHE A 76 -7.90 -0.58 9.42
C PHE A 76 -6.98 0.59 9.79
N LEU A 77 -6.03 0.90 8.89
CA LEU A 77 -5.06 1.96 9.16
C LEU A 77 -5.71 3.34 9.20
N SER A 78 -6.67 3.60 8.31
CA SER A 78 -7.42 4.86 8.32
C SER A 78 -8.17 5.05 9.63
N GLN A 79 -8.80 3.99 10.12
CA GLN A 79 -9.54 4.04 11.39
C GLN A 79 -8.62 4.29 12.57
N ASN A 80 -7.34 4.03 12.41
CA ASN A 80 -6.34 4.28 13.45
C ASN A 80 -5.53 5.56 13.21
N GLY A 81 -6.04 6.44 12.36
CA GLY A 81 -5.50 7.78 12.20
C GLY A 81 -4.39 7.95 11.19
N LEU A 82 -4.08 6.92 10.39
CA LEU A 82 -3.05 7.04 9.37
C LEU A 82 -3.64 7.54 8.06
N ASP A 83 -2.81 8.23 7.29
CA ASP A 83 -3.17 8.72 5.96
C ASP A 83 -2.81 7.64 4.94
N VAL A 84 -3.81 6.89 4.49
CA VAL A 84 -3.58 5.73 3.64
C VAL A 84 -4.61 5.66 2.52
N ILE A 85 -4.16 5.24 1.34
CA ILE A 85 -5.06 4.94 0.22
C ILE A 85 -4.84 3.50 -0.21
N ASN A 86 -5.87 2.95 -0.85
CA ASN A 86 -5.76 1.63 -1.48
C ASN A 86 -5.26 1.82 -2.91
N GLY A 87 -4.04 1.39 -3.19
CA GLY A 87 -3.47 1.45 -4.53
C GLY A 87 -3.96 0.34 -5.45
N GLY A 88 -4.64 -0.67 -4.88
CA GLY A 88 -5.15 -1.79 -5.66
C GLY A 88 -4.07 -2.81 -5.98
N PRO A 89 -4.11 -3.38 -7.21
CA PRO A 89 -3.04 -4.29 -7.63
C PRO A 89 -1.69 -3.58 -7.58
N TRP A 90 -0.67 -4.29 -7.11
CA TRP A 90 0.65 -3.66 -6.91
C TRP A 90 1.22 -3.07 -8.20
N GLN A 91 0.85 -3.63 -9.36
CA GLN A 91 1.31 -3.11 -10.64
C GLN A 91 0.87 -1.67 -10.89
N ASN A 92 -0.26 -1.25 -10.29
CA ASN A 92 -0.72 0.13 -10.42
C ASN A 92 0.32 1.13 -9.89
N VAL A 93 1.09 0.72 -8.90
CA VAL A 93 2.14 1.58 -8.33
C VAL A 93 3.47 1.31 -9.03
N ALA A 94 3.74 0.04 -9.34
CA ALA A 94 5.01 -0.35 -9.96
C ALA A 94 5.27 0.40 -11.26
N ILE A 95 4.25 0.67 -12.07
CA ILE A 95 4.42 1.39 -13.32
C ILE A 95 4.96 2.80 -13.14
N HIS A 96 4.88 3.36 -11.93
CA HIS A 96 5.41 4.69 -11.63
C HIS A 96 6.78 4.62 -10.96
N VAL A 97 7.19 3.47 -10.47
CA VAL A 97 8.39 3.34 -9.61
C VAL A 97 9.44 2.40 -10.24
N ASN A 98 9.00 1.24 -10.70
CA ASN A 98 9.92 0.23 -11.26
C ASN A 98 10.40 0.58 -12.71
#